data_a120b868fcf3a4a469c12b8157231f8b
#
_entry.id   a120b868fcf3a4a469c12b8157231f8b
#
_cell.length_a   1.000
_cell.length_b   1.000
_cell.length_c   1.000
_cell.angle_alpha   90.00
_cell.angle_beta   90.00
_cell.angle_gamma   90.00
#
_symmetry.space_group_name_H-M   'P 1'
#
loop_
_entity.id
_entity.type
_entity.pdbx_description
1 polymer ?
#
loop_
_entity_poly.entity_id
_entity_poly.type
_entity_poly.pdbx_seq_one_letter_code
_entity_poly.pdbx_strand_id
1 'polypeptide(L)'
;MKLTTENHVKTLVADWFKAHAAWHYAPIQNGLGVHGIHDRIGCVPVTVTPQMIGKRIGLFVSVESKKPGRRGENNRGMSMHQFNHMEAIRAAGGISICCDGYEDLAELGAELNNLKTH
;
A
#
# COMPACT_ATOMS: atom_id res chain seq x y z
N MET A 1 -9.35 23.77 -13.74
CA MET A 1 -10.38 22.84 -14.32
C MET A 1 -11.74 23.16 -13.74
N LYS A 2 -12.75 23.23 -14.57
CA LYS A 2 -14.12 23.40 -14.10
C LYS A 2 -14.71 22.04 -13.73
N LEU A 3 -15.16 21.88 -12.49
CA LEU A 3 -15.67 20.61 -11.96
C LEU A 3 -17.16 20.47 -12.27
N THR A 4 -17.49 19.97 -13.45
CA THR A 4 -18.88 19.77 -13.89
C THR A 4 -19.34 18.33 -13.95
N THR A 5 -18.41 17.37 -13.90
CA THR A 5 -18.74 15.93 -13.94
C THR A 5 -17.98 15.17 -12.87
N GLU A 6 -18.46 13.97 -12.58
CA GLU A 6 -17.76 13.05 -11.66
C GLU A 6 -16.35 12.72 -12.21
N ASN A 7 -16.20 12.56 -13.51
CA ASN A 7 -14.89 12.29 -14.11
C ASN A 7 -13.90 13.45 -13.90
N HIS A 8 -14.38 14.70 -13.92
CA HIS A 8 -13.52 15.83 -13.58
C HIS A 8 -13.02 15.74 -12.13
N VAL A 9 -13.89 15.35 -11.22
CA VAL A 9 -13.51 15.16 -9.81
C VAL A 9 -12.51 14.00 -9.66
N LYS A 10 -12.72 12.88 -10.36
CA LYS A 10 -11.79 11.74 -10.34
C LYS A 10 -10.39 12.14 -10.82
N THR A 11 -10.31 12.96 -11.87
CA THR A 11 -9.04 13.49 -12.38
C THR A 11 -8.37 14.39 -11.34
N LEU A 12 -9.13 15.26 -10.71
CA LEU A 12 -8.62 16.13 -9.65
C LEU A 12 -8.05 15.32 -8.49
N VAL A 13 -8.74 14.25 -8.08
CA VAL A 13 -8.28 13.37 -7.00
C VAL A 13 -6.99 12.66 -7.37
N ALA A 14 -6.88 12.12 -8.59
CA ALA A 14 -5.65 11.47 -9.06
C ALA A 14 -4.47 12.45 -9.05
N ASP A 15 -4.69 13.68 -9.50
CA ASP A 15 -3.65 14.71 -9.51
C ASP A 15 -3.23 15.09 -8.08
N TRP A 16 -4.17 15.11 -7.15
CA TRP A 16 -3.86 15.37 -5.74
C TRP A 16 -2.91 14.31 -5.17
N PHE A 17 -3.18 13.02 -5.42
CA PHE A 17 -2.29 11.94 -4.98
C PHE A 17 -0.89 12.09 -5.56
N LYS A 18 -0.80 12.41 -6.86
CA LYS A 18 0.49 12.64 -7.52
C LYS A 18 1.26 13.79 -6.88
N ALA A 19 0.57 14.89 -6.58
CA ALA A 19 1.19 16.06 -5.95
C ALA A 19 1.72 15.76 -4.55
N HIS A 20 1.20 14.76 -3.86
CA HIS A 20 1.61 14.34 -2.53
C HIS A 20 2.60 13.17 -2.53
N ALA A 21 3.18 12.87 -3.70
CA ALA A 21 4.16 11.78 -3.87
C ALA A 21 3.64 10.42 -3.40
N ALA A 22 2.33 10.19 -3.47
CA ALA A 22 1.71 8.95 -3.03
C ALA A 22 1.87 7.82 -4.05
N TRP A 23 1.96 6.59 -3.56
CA TRP A 23 1.61 5.44 -4.37
C TRP A 23 0.09 5.28 -4.31
N HIS A 24 -0.59 5.15 -5.46
CA HIS A 24 -2.05 5.10 -5.50
C HIS A 24 -2.55 4.35 -6.72
N TYR A 25 -3.79 3.90 -6.66
CA TYR A 25 -4.45 3.26 -7.79
C TYR A 25 -5.97 3.33 -7.65
N ALA A 26 -6.68 3.09 -8.76
CA ALA A 26 -8.12 2.98 -8.77
C ALA A 26 -8.50 1.49 -8.77
N PRO A 27 -9.13 0.97 -7.69
CA PRO A 27 -9.59 -0.42 -7.66
C PRO A 27 -10.61 -0.70 -8.77
N ILE A 28 -10.58 -1.93 -9.31
CA ILE A 28 -11.55 -2.34 -10.31
C ILE A 28 -12.92 -2.55 -9.65
N GLN A 29 -13.93 -1.82 -10.16
CA GLN A 29 -15.30 -1.87 -9.64
C GLN A 29 -16.15 -2.78 -10.55
N ASN A 30 -15.90 -4.10 -10.50
CA ASN A 30 -16.58 -5.06 -11.38
C ASN A 30 -17.61 -5.95 -10.67
N GLY A 31 -17.94 -5.63 -9.42
CA GLY A 31 -18.90 -6.41 -8.64
C GLY A 31 -18.33 -7.65 -7.95
N LEU A 32 -17.06 -7.99 -8.21
CA LEU A 32 -16.39 -9.16 -7.63
C LEU A 32 -15.53 -8.82 -6.41
N GLY A 33 -15.29 -7.54 -6.15
CA GLY A 33 -14.50 -7.09 -5.03
C GLY A 33 -15.35 -6.68 -3.84
N VAL A 34 -14.81 -5.83 -3.00
CA VAL A 34 -15.49 -5.30 -1.81
C VAL A 34 -16.55 -4.29 -2.24
N HIS A 35 -17.79 -4.50 -1.79
CA HIS A 35 -18.86 -3.53 -2.01
C HIS A 35 -18.58 -2.22 -1.28
N GLY A 36 -18.79 -1.10 -1.96
CA GLY A 36 -18.58 0.21 -1.38
C GLY A 36 -17.13 0.62 -1.22
N ILE A 37 -16.21 -0.08 -1.87
CA ILE A 37 -14.81 0.37 -1.90
C ILE A 37 -14.72 1.70 -2.65
N HIS A 38 -13.88 2.61 -2.17
CA HIS A 38 -13.77 3.94 -2.74
C HIS A 38 -13.04 3.93 -4.09
N ASP A 39 -13.24 4.98 -4.89
CA ASP A 39 -12.74 5.05 -6.27
C ASP A 39 -11.21 5.04 -6.38
N ARG A 40 -10.50 5.53 -5.36
CA ARG A 40 -9.05 5.56 -5.36
C ARG A 40 -8.51 5.33 -3.96
N ILE A 41 -7.44 4.54 -3.90
CA ILE A 41 -6.76 4.18 -2.65
C ILE A 41 -5.29 4.54 -2.80
N GLY A 42 -4.68 5.04 -1.75
CA GLY A 42 -3.27 5.41 -1.82
C GLY A 42 -2.53 5.35 -0.50
N CYS A 43 -1.21 5.31 -0.63
CA CYS A 43 -0.25 5.40 0.46
C CYS A 43 0.46 6.75 0.33
N VAL A 44 0.19 7.66 1.27
CA VAL A 44 0.72 9.01 1.26
C VAL A 44 1.88 9.12 2.25
N PRO A 45 3.08 9.50 1.81
CA PRO A 45 4.21 9.64 2.72
C PRO A 45 4.00 10.80 3.68
N VAL A 46 4.27 10.57 4.96
CA VAL A 46 4.17 11.57 6.02
C VAL A 46 5.34 11.38 6.97
N THR A 47 6.04 12.47 7.27
CA THR A 47 7.07 12.41 8.32
C THR A 47 6.39 12.47 9.68
N VAL A 48 6.66 11.48 10.53
CA VAL A 48 6.10 11.41 11.87
C VAL A 48 6.70 12.54 12.72
N THR A 49 5.84 13.26 13.44
CA THR A 49 6.21 14.37 14.31
C THR A 49 5.85 14.04 15.76
N PRO A 50 6.40 14.79 16.75
CA PRO A 50 6.06 14.59 18.17
C PRO A 50 4.55 14.72 18.46
N GLN A 51 3.82 15.51 17.68
CA GLN A 51 2.37 15.66 17.86
C GLN A 51 1.59 14.37 17.58
N MET A 52 2.21 13.40 16.91
CA MET A 52 1.58 12.11 16.61
C MET A 52 1.78 11.06 17.72
N ILE A 53 2.59 11.38 18.75
CA ILE A 53 2.84 10.46 19.86
C ILE A 53 1.51 10.19 20.58
N GLY A 54 1.23 8.91 20.80
CA GLY A 54 0.00 8.47 21.47
C GLY A 54 -1.23 8.44 20.58
N LYS A 55 -1.15 8.94 19.36
CA LYS A 55 -2.26 8.86 18.41
C LYS A 55 -2.27 7.51 17.71
N ARG A 56 -3.47 7.05 17.40
CA ARG A 56 -3.66 5.82 16.63
C ARG A 56 -3.66 6.17 15.16
N ILE A 57 -2.74 5.56 14.41
CA ILE A 57 -2.66 5.74 12.95
C ILE A 57 -2.78 4.38 12.28
N GLY A 58 -3.25 4.37 11.02
CA GLY A 58 -3.23 3.18 10.20
C GLY A 58 -1.95 3.13 9.38
N LEU A 59 -1.32 1.97 9.31
CA LEU A 59 -0.17 1.75 8.42
C LEU A 59 -0.64 1.04 7.17
N PHE A 60 -0.20 1.52 6.01
CA PHE A 60 -0.50 0.85 4.76
C PHE A 60 0.37 -0.38 4.62
N VAL A 61 -0.26 -1.55 4.46
CA VAL A 61 0.42 -2.83 4.31
C VAL A 61 -0.10 -3.51 3.06
N SER A 62 0.81 -3.94 2.19
CA SER A 62 0.46 -4.78 1.05
C SER A 62 1.25 -6.08 1.10
N VAL A 63 0.61 -7.17 0.72
CA VAL A 63 1.22 -8.49 0.74
C VAL A 63 0.99 -9.15 -0.62
N GLU A 64 2.08 -9.52 -1.30
CA GLU A 64 2.03 -10.36 -2.49
C GLU A 64 2.17 -11.81 -2.07
N SER A 65 1.15 -12.61 -2.34
CA SER A 65 1.14 -14.02 -1.95
C SER A 65 1.69 -14.90 -3.06
N LYS A 66 2.57 -15.81 -2.71
CA LYS A 66 3.16 -16.80 -3.62
C LYS A 66 3.03 -18.22 -3.05
N LYS A 67 3.17 -19.22 -3.91
CA LYS A 67 3.19 -20.62 -3.47
C LYS A 67 4.35 -20.84 -2.50
N PRO A 68 4.21 -21.77 -1.54
CA PRO A 68 5.34 -22.14 -0.68
C PRO A 68 6.56 -22.56 -1.51
N GLY A 69 7.74 -22.13 -1.07
CA GLY A 69 8.99 -22.47 -1.72
C GLY A 69 9.51 -21.45 -2.72
N ARG A 70 8.80 -20.35 -2.93
CA ARG A 70 9.23 -19.31 -3.89
C ARG A 70 10.30 -18.37 -3.33
N ARG A 71 10.60 -18.47 -2.04
CA ARG A 71 11.57 -17.59 -1.35
C ARG A 71 12.95 -17.60 -2.00
N GLY A 72 13.40 -18.75 -2.49
CA GLY A 72 14.70 -18.90 -3.14
C GLY A 72 14.75 -18.50 -4.61
N GLU A 73 13.63 -18.16 -5.21
CA GLU A 73 13.58 -17.79 -6.62
C GLU A 73 13.92 -16.32 -6.82
N ASN A 74 14.29 -15.96 -8.06
CA ASN A 74 14.56 -14.59 -8.44
C ASN A 74 13.32 -13.72 -8.16
N ASN A 75 13.50 -12.60 -7.48
CA ASN A 75 12.43 -11.73 -6.99
C ASN A 75 11.35 -12.51 -6.20
N ARG A 76 11.71 -13.62 -5.58
CA ARG A 76 10.80 -14.48 -4.82
C ARG A 76 9.57 -14.90 -5.64
N GLY A 77 9.74 -15.05 -6.95
CA GLY A 77 8.67 -15.41 -7.88
C GLY A 77 7.76 -14.25 -8.29
N MET A 78 8.03 -13.03 -7.85
CA MET A 78 7.26 -11.87 -8.28
C MET A 78 7.60 -11.46 -9.70
N SER A 79 6.59 -10.96 -10.42
CA SER A 79 6.82 -10.27 -11.69
C SER A 79 7.53 -8.93 -11.45
N MET A 80 8.08 -8.35 -12.52
CA MET A 80 8.68 -7.02 -12.42
C MET A 80 7.65 -5.96 -12.02
N HIS A 81 6.40 -6.07 -12.49
CA HIS A 81 5.34 -5.15 -12.07
C HIS A 81 5.07 -5.25 -10.57
N GLN A 82 4.98 -6.47 -10.06
CA GLN A 82 4.78 -6.70 -8.61
C GLN A 82 5.95 -6.17 -7.79
N PHE A 83 7.17 -6.44 -8.23
CA PHE A 83 8.38 -5.93 -7.58
C PHE A 83 8.42 -4.41 -7.57
N ASN A 84 8.13 -3.77 -8.72
CA ASN A 84 8.14 -2.32 -8.84
C ASN A 84 7.10 -1.66 -7.93
N HIS A 85 5.91 -2.24 -7.81
CA HIS A 85 4.88 -1.74 -6.88
C HIS A 85 5.33 -1.88 -5.43
N MET A 86 5.97 -3.00 -5.08
CA MET A 86 6.52 -3.21 -3.74
C MET A 86 7.52 -2.11 -3.38
N GLU A 87 8.45 -1.82 -4.28
CA GLU A 87 9.46 -0.76 -4.08
C GLU A 87 8.83 0.62 -3.98
N ALA A 88 7.82 0.92 -4.81
CA ALA A 88 7.12 2.20 -4.80
C ALA A 88 6.32 2.41 -3.50
N ILE A 89 5.68 1.37 -2.99
CA ILE A 89 4.95 1.42 -1.72
C ILE A 89 5.92 1.68 -0.57
N ARG A 90 7.06 1.00 -0.55
CA ARG A 90 8.11 1.21 0.46
C ARG A 90 8.66 2.63 0.40
N ALA A 91 8.89 3.14 -0.80
CA ALA A 91 9.36 4.52 -1.00
C ALA A 91 8.36 5.55 -0.50
N ALA A 92 7.07 5.25 -0.55
CA ALA A 92 6.00 6.10 -0.01
C ALA A 92 5.79 5.92 1.50
N GLY A 93 6.60 5.11 2.16
CA GLY A 93 6.53 4.91 3.61
C GLY A 93 5.63 3.77 4.06
N GLY A 94 5.07 3.01 3.13
CA GLY A 94 4.25 1.85 3.45
C GLY A 94 5.08 0.58 3.68
N ILE A 95 4.40 -0.46 4.14
CA ILE A 95 4.98 -1.79 4.32
C ILE A 95 4.50 -2.66 3.17
N SER A 96 5.44 -3.30 2.47
CA SER A 96 5.10 -4.18 1.36
C SER A 96 6.01 -5.40 1.39
N ILE A 97 5.41 -6.58 1.43
CA ILE A 97 6.15 -7.84 1.52
C ILE A 97 5.65 -8.85 0.49
N CYS A 98 6.53 -9.80 0.18
CA CYS A 98 6.17 -10.99 -0.55
C CYS A 98 6.10 -12.15 0.45
N CYS A 99 5.01 -12.90 0.45
CA CYS A 99 4.74 -13.94 1.44
C CYS A 99 4.53 -15.28 0.75
N ASP A 100 5.31 -16.30 1.13
CA ASP A 100 5.12 -17.67 0.69
C ASP A 100 4.88 -18.64 1.86
N GLY A 101 4.67 -18.12 3.07
CA GLY A 101 4.38 -18.93 4.25
C GLY A 101 4.37 -18.15 5.56
N TYR A 102 4.28 -18.90 6.66
CA TYR A 102 4.14 -18.33 8.00
C TYR A 102 5.32 -17.48 8.45
N GLU A 103 6.52 -17.79 7.96
CA GLU A 103 7.74 -17.10 8.36
C GLU A 103 7.69 -15.60 8.05
N ASP A 104 7.21 -15.24 6.85
CA ASP A 104 7.10 -13.84 6.43
C ASP A 104 6.10 -13.08 7.29
N LEU A 105 4.99 -13.72 7.64
CA LEU A 105 3.97 -13.10 8.50
C LEU A 105 4.46 -12.95 9.94
N ALA A 106 5.25 -13.90 10.43
CA ALA A 106 5.85 -13.80 11.76
C ALA A 106 6.86 -12.64 11.81
N GLU A 107 7.66 -12.46 10.78
CA GLU A 107 8.60 -11.33 10.67
C GLU A 107 7.85 -9.99 10.64
N LEU A 108 6.77 -9.90 9.86
CA LEU A 108 5.95 -8.70 9.79
C LEU A 108 5.32 -8.40 11.15
N GLY A 109 4.78 -9.40 11.82
CA GLY A 109 4.19 -9.24 13.16
C GLY A 109 5.19 -8.75 14.18
N ALA A 110 6.42 -9.27 14.15
CA ALA A 110 7.50 -8.84 15.04
C ALA A 110 7.88 -7.37 14.78
N GLU A 111 7.98 -6.98 13.52
CA GLU A 111 8.28 -5.60 13.12
C GLU A 111 7.21 -4.63 13.65
N LEU A 112 5.94 -4.96 13.47
CA LEU A 112 4.83 -4.15 13.95
C LEU A 112 4.79 -4.06 15.47
N ASN A 113 5.11 -5.16 16.19
CA ASN A 113 5.19 -5.15 17.63
C ASN A 113 6.30 -4.24 18.14
N ASN A 114 7.45 -4.21 17.49
CA ASN A 114 8.52 -3.28 17.82
C ASN A 114 8.07 -1.83 17.72
N LEU A 115 7.30 -1.49 16.70
CA LEU A 115 6.74 -0.13 16.53
C LEU A 115 5.76 0.21 17.66
N LYS A 116 4.96 -0.77 18.09
CA LYS A 116 3.95 -0.56 19.15
C LYS A 116 4.54 -0.39 20.54
N THR A 117 5.72 -0.96 20.80
CA THR A 117 6.33 -0.99 22.13
C THR A 117 7.34 0.12 22.34
N HIS A 118 7.61 0.88 21.32
CA HIS A 118 8.49 2.07 21.38
C HIS A 118 7.68 3.35 21.24
#